data_8ee5792d0bba3f10fb2882d0d0c0a1ab
#
_entry.id   8ee5792d0bba3f10fb2882d0d0c0a1ab
#
_cell.length_a   1.000
_cell.length_b   1.000
_cell.length_c   1.000
_cell.angle_alpha   90.00
_cell.angle_beta   90.00
_cell.angle_gamma   90.00
#
_symmetry.space_group_name_H-M   'P 1'
#
loop_
_entity.id
_entity.type
_entity.pdbx_description
1 polymer ?
#
loop_
_entity_poly.entity_id
_entity_poly.type
_entity_poly.pdbx_seq_one_letter_code
_entity_poly.pdbx_strand_id
1 'polypeptide(L)'
;MRLENSFDVPAPRKAAWDLLMDVPRVVPCMPGAELEETVSDSAWKAKLSVKLGPIALTFATDVAREAADEAVGQVILNARARELRGRGGAQARIQSSLTEIEGGTRIDIVTDLTLSGAVAQYGRGIVQDVSLQLVGRFADCLKAQLVATPEEAAAAVAEQAKPVSGLSLGLGALGRAIARLLARLLGRRPQS
;
A
#
# COMPACT_ATOMS: atom_id res chain seq x y z
N MET A 1 10.18 -5.51 14.30
CA MET A 1 9.76 -4.10 14.53
C MET A 1 8.27 -3.99 14.41
N ARG A 2 7.64 -3.06 15.13
CA ARG A 2 6.20 -2.81 15.05
C ARG A 2 5.95 -1.55 14.22
N LEU A 3 5.01 -1.64 13.29
CA LEU A 3 4.54 -0.55 12.43
C LEU A 3 3.05 -0.37 12.69
N GLU A 4 2.61 0.89 12.83
CA GLU A 4 1.22 1.24 13.05
C GLU A 4 0.79 2.24 11.99
N ASN A 5 -0.33 1.95 11.33
CA ASN A 5 -0.91 2.78 10.29
C ASN A 5 -2.42 2.85 10.50
N SER A 6 -3.04 3.93 10.05
CA SER A 6 -4.49 4.11 10.11
C SER A 6 -4.96 4.92 8.92
N PHE A 7 -6.16 4.61 8.43
CA PHE A 7 -6.84 5.40 7.41
C PHE A 7 -8.35 5.22 7.50
N ASP A 8 -9.08 6.19 6.96
CA ASP A 8 -10.54 6.17 6.93
C ASP A 8 -11.04 5.92 5.51
N VAL A 9 -12.12 5.16 5.37
CA VAL A 9 -12.85 4.95 4.10
C VAL A 9 -14.29 5.43 4.23
N PRO A 10 -14.86 6.12 3.22
CA PRO A 10 -16.22 6.67 3.28
C PRO A 10 -17.28 5.60 2.91
N ALA A 11 -17.28 4.50 3.65
CA ALA A 11 -18.20 3.38 3.44
C ALA A 11 -18.57 2.73 4.78
N PRO A 12 -19.74 2.11 4.91
CA PRO A 12 -20.13 1.34 6.08
C PRO A 12 -19.14 0.20 6.37
N ARG A 13 -18.96 -0.14 7.66
CA ARG A 13 -18.05 -1.18 8.11
C ARG A 13 -18.25 -2.52 7.38
N LYS A 14 -19.50 -2.90 7.12
CA LYS A 14 -19.83 -4.12 6.38
C LYS A 14 -19.25 -4.10 4.96
N ALA A 15 -19.40 -3.01 4.23
CA ALA A 15 -18.89 -2.89 2.86
C ALA A 15 -17.33 -2.90 2.83
N ALA A 16 -16.71 -2.21 3.78
CA ALA A 16 -15.24 -2.23 3.94
C ALA A 16 -14.74 -3.63 4.30
N TRP A 17 -15.46 -4.34 5.19
CA TRP A 17 -15.15 -5.72 5.55
C TRP A 17 -15.24 -6.66 4.36
N ASP A 18 -16.36 -6.65 3.64
CA ASP A 18 -16.58 -7.53 2.48
C ASP A 18 -15.50 -7.32 1.40
N LEU A 19 -15.11 -6.08 1.15
CA LEU A 19 -14.00 -5.77 0.23
C LEU A 19 -12.67 -6.33 0.74
N LEU A 20 -12.32 -6.13 2.01
CA LEU A 20 -11.05 -6.63 2.59
C LEU A 20 -10.97 -8.16 2.62
N MET A 21 -12.10 -8.85 2.70
CA MET A 21 -12.16 -10.31 2.66
C MET A 21 -12.02 -10.89 1.25
N ASP A 22 -12.25 -10.09 0.22
CA ASP A 22 -12.08 -10.46 -1.19
C ASP A 22 -10.63 -10.20 -1.65
N VAL A 23 -9.74 -11.14 -1.30
CA VAL A 23 -8.29 -11.00 -1.55
C VAL A 23 -7.96 -10.77 -3.04
N PRO A 24 -8.60 -11.44 -4.01
CA PRO A 24 -8.40 -11.14 -5.44
C PRO A 24 -8.68 -9.68 -5.82
N ARG A 25 -9.65 -9.04 -5.19
CA ARG A 25 -9.96 -7.61 -5.41
C ARG A 25 -9.00 -6.68 -4.66
N VAL A 26 -8.51 -7.10 -3.49
CA VAL A 26 -7.68 -6.26 -2.62
C VAL A 26 -6.21 -6.28 -3.01
N VAL A 27 -5.67 -7.42 -3.45
CA VAL A 27 -4.24 -7.54 -3.81
C VAL A 27 -3.82 -6.52 -4.87
N PRO A 28 -4.59 -6.24 -5.93
CA PRO A 28 -4.23 -5.20 -6.90
C PRO A 28 -4.16 -3.78 -6.31
N CYS A 29 -4.79 -3.52 -5.17
CA CYS A 29 -4.66 -2.26 -4.44
C CYS A 29 -3.32 -2.12 -3.71
N MET A 30 -2.63 -3.23 -3.42
CA MET A 30 -1.32 -3.20 -2.79
C MET A 30 -0.24 -2.90 -3.83
N PRO A 31 0.46 -1.75 -3.73
CA PRO A 31 1.42 -1.33 -4.75
C PRO A 31 2.53 -2.35 -4.97
N GLY A 32 2.68 -2.79 -6.22
CA GLY A 32 3.70 -3.76 -6.61
C GLY A 32 3.37 -5.21 -6.23
N ALA A 33 2.16 -5.49 -5.74
CA ALA A 33 1.69 -6.85 -5.48
C ALA A 33 0.99 -7.44 -6.71
N GLU A 34 1.24 -8.72 -6.95
CA GLU A 34 0.60 -9.56 -7.96
C GLU A 34 0.14 -10.84 -7.28
N LEU A 35 -1.15 -11.19 -7.39
CA LEU A 35 -1.67 -12.48 -6.92
C LEU A 35 -1.23 -13.56 -7.90
N GLU A 36 -0.47 -14.55 -7.44
CA GLU A 36 0.01 -15.67 -8.27
C GLU A 36 -0.90 -16.90 -8.16
N GLU A 37 -1.38 -17.19 -6.94
CA GLU A 37 -2.18 -18.40 -6.70
C GLU A 37 -3.11 -18.20 -5.49
N THR A 38 -4.36 -18.62 -5.61
CA THR A 38 -5.26 -18.85 -4.48
C THR A 38 -5.14 -20.32 -4.06
N VAL A 39 -4.44 -20.58 -2.96
CA VAL A 39 -4.16 -21.93 -2.48
C VAL A 39 -5.39 -22.52 -1.76
N SER A 40 -6.10 -21.68 -1.01
CA SER A 40 -7.34 -22.01 -0.32
C SER A 40 -8.12 -20.73 0.02
N ASP A 41 -9.28 -20.85 0.67
CA ASP A 41 -10.07 -19.70 1.14
C ASP A 41 -9.34 -18.84 2.19
N SER A 42 -8.23 -19.32 2.73
CA SER A 42 -7.45 -18.63 3.76
C SER A 42 -5.95 -18.55 3.45
N ALA A 43 -5.52 -18.96 2.26
CA ALA A 43 -4.09 -18.96 1.91
C ALA A 43 -3.87 -18.58 0.43
N TRP A 44 -2.88 -17.75 0.20
CA TRP A 44 -2.55 -17.20 -1.13
C TRP A 44 -1.05 -17.13 -1.33
N LYS A 45 -0.63 -17.17 -2.60
CA LYS A 45 0.72 -16.81 -3.01
C LYS A 45 0.68 -15.54 -3.82
N ALA A 46 1.57 -14.64 -3.52
CA ALA A 46 1.68 -13.36 -4.20
C ALA A 46 3.15 -13.01 -4.44
N LYS A 47 3.37 -12.19 -5.42
CA LYS A 47 4.65 -11.55 -5.68
C LYS A 47 4.57 -10.10 -5.25
N LEU A 48 5.55 -9.61 -4.50
CA LEU A 48 5.61 -8.22 -4.05
C LEU A 48 6.90 -7.56 -4.52
N SER A 49 6.78 -6.49 -5.29
CA SER A 49 7.90 -5.70 -5.78
C SER A 49 7.96 -4.35 -5.05
N VAL A 50 9.09 -4.07 -4.40
CA VAL A 50 9.32 -2.84 -3.63
C VAL A 50 10.60 -2.16 -4.10
N LYS A 51 10.57 -0.83 -4.27
CA LYS A 51 11.75 -0.02 -4.57
C LYS A 51 12.19 0.78 -3.35
N LEU A 52 13.43 0.56 -2.94
CA LEU A 52 14.10 1.27 -1.83
C LEU A 52 15.20 2.17 -2.43
N GLY A 53 14.83 3.38 -2.85
CA GLY A 53 15.75 4.24 -3.61
C GLY A 53 16.16 3.59 -4.94
N PRO A 54 17.47 3.41 -5.20
CA PRO A 54 17.96 2.78 -6.44
C PRO A 54 17.79 1.24 -6.45
N ILE A 55 17.40 0.64 -5.33
CA ILE A 55 17.34 -0.82 -5.18
C ILE A 55 15.90 -1.29 -5.40
N ALA A 56 15.74 -2.24 -6.32
CA ALA A 56 14.49 -2.96 -6.49
C ALA A 56 14.61 -4.34 -5.84
N LEU A 57 13.63 -4.70 -5.03
CA LEU A 57 13.48 -5.99 -4.38
C LEU A 57 12.19 -6.64 -4.87
N THR A 58 12.24 -7.94 -5.13
CA THR A 58 11.08 -8.73 -5.51
C THR A 58 11.00 -9.94 -4.61
N PHE A 59 9.85 -10.13 -3.98
CA PHE A 59 9.61 -11.19 -3.02
C PHE A 59 8.56 -12.16 -3.54
N ALA A 60 8.83 -13.46 -3.42
CA ALA A 60 7.79 -14.48 -3.41
C ALA A 60 7.22 -14.51 -1.99
N THR A 61 5.91 -14.39 -1.87
CA THR A 61 5.23 -14.18 -0.59
C THR A 61 4.09 -15.17 -0.41
N ASP A 62 4.14 -15.94 0.67
CA ASP A 62 3.02 -16.76 1.14
C ASP A 62 2.24 -15.94 2.17
N VAL A 63 0.92 -15.84 1.97
CA VAL A 63 0.00 -15.13 2.87
C VAL A 63 -1.04 -16.12 3.38
N ALA A 64 -1.27 -16.13 4.69
CA ALA A 64 -2.30 -16.94 5.33
C ALA A 64 -3.14 -16.07 6.27
N ARG A 65 -4.47 -16.23 6.21
CA ARG A 65 -5.39 -15.64 7.18
C ARG A 65 -5.43 -16.54 8.42
N GLU A 66 -4.93 -16.00 9.54
CA GLU A 66 -4.91 -16.68 10.84
C GLU A 66 -6.29 -16.63 11.51
N ALA A 67 -6.94 -15.47 11.44
CA ALA A 67 -8.27 -15.26 12.01
C ALA A 67 -9.03 -14.17 11.26
N ALA A 68 -10.37 -14.27 11.28
CA ALA A 68 -11.28 -13.21 10.82
C ALA A 68 -12.54 -13.27 11.68
N ASP A 69 -12.88 -12.15 12.32
CA ASP A 69 -14.08 -11.98 13.14
C ASP A 69 -14.80 -10.71 12.73
N GLU A 70 -15.88 -10.85 11.95
CA GLU A 70 -16.67 -9.74 11.45
C GLU A 70 -17.39 -9.00 12.58
N ALA A 71 -17.84 -9.71 13.63
CA ALA A 71 -18.57 -9.10 14.73
C ALA A 71 -17.69 -8.07 15.48
N VAL A 72 -16.42 -8.41 15.68
CA VAL A 72 -15.41 -7.54 16.28
C VAL A 72 -14.77 -6.61 15.24
N GLY A 73 -14.89 -6.93 13.96
CA GLY A 73 -14.24 -6.19 12.87
C GLY A 73 -12.73 -6.41 12.81
N GLN A 74 -12.26 -7.61 13.13
CA GLN A 74 -10.83 -7.90 13.20
C GLN A 74 -10.41 -9.00 12.24
N VAL A 75 -9.30 -8.78 11.52
CA VAL A 75 -8.65 -9.79 10.68
C VAL A 75 -7.15 -9.85 10.98
N ILE A 76 -6.61 -11.05 11.00
CA ILE A 76 -5.18 -11.31 11.25
C ILE A 76 -4.62 -12.12 10.08
N LEU A 77 -3.59 -11.57 9.45
CA LEU A 77 -2.84 -12.21 8.38
C LEU A 77 -1.40 -12.49 8.81
N ASN A 78 -0.86 -13.62 8.39
CA ASN A 78 0.55 -13.92 8.44
C ASN A 78 1.11 -13.91 7.02
N ALA A 79 2.21 -13.19 6.79
CA ALA A 79 2.92 -13.15 5.52
C ALA A 79 4.38 -13.60 5.72
N ARG A 80 4.86 -14.45 4.80
CA ARG A 80 6.26 -14.86 4.72
C ARG A 80 6.77 -14.57 3.33
N ALA A 81 7.74 -13.68 3.23
CA ALA A 81 8.29 -13.18 1.99
C ALA A 81 9.77 -13.55 1.87
N ARG A 82 10.17 -14.11 0.72
CA ARG A 82 11.55 -14.46 0.39
C ARG A 82 11.96 -13.66 -0.84
N GLU A 83 13.05 -12.90 -0.71
CA GLU A 83 13.59 -12.13 -1.84
C GLU A 83 14.17 -13.07 -2.90
N LEU A 84 13.79 -12.86 -4.17
CA LEU A 84 14.07 -13.82 -5.26
C LEU A 84 15.54 -13.93 -5.62
N ARG A 85 16.37 -12.92 -5.31
CA ARG A 85 17.83 -12.94 -5.55
C ARG A 85 18.63 -13.36 -4.32
N GLY A 86 17.98 -13.92 -3.29
CA GLY A 86 18.65 -14.43 -2.10
C GLY A 86 19.12 -13.36 -1.11
N ARG A 87 18.60 -12.13 -1.18
CA ARG A 87 18.99 -11.02 -0.29
C ARG A 87 18.38 -11.09 1.10
N GLY A 88 17.62 -12.14 1.41
CA GLY A 88 16.98 -12.35 2.70
C GLY A 88 15.47 -12.44 2.57
N GLY A 89 14.75 -12.02 3.62
CA GLY A 89 13.30 -12.13 3.63
C GLY A 89 12.65 -11.28 4.72
N ALA A 90 11.32 -11.40 4.76
CA ALA A 90 10.47 -10.74 5.74
C ALA A 90 9.42 -11.71 6.27
N GLN A 91 9.06 -11.56 7.54
CA GLN A 91 7.90 -12.18 8.15
C GLN A 91 7.08 -11.07 8.80
N ALA A 92 5.78 -11.07 8.52
CA ALA A 92 4.86 -10.08 9.06
C ALA A 92 3.62 -10.76 9.62
N ARG A 93 3.22 -10.36 10.83
CA ARG A 93 1.89 -10.59 11.37
C ARG A 93 1.14 -9.27 11.31
N ILE A 94 0.07 -9.23 10.55
CA ILE A 94 -0.69 -8.03 10.22
C ILE A 94 -2.06 -8.17 10.88
N GLN A 95 -2.37 -7.30 11.82
CA GLN A 95 -3.66 -7.22 12.47
C GLN A 95 -4.36 -5.95 11.99
N SER A 96 -5.54 -6.11 11.39
CA SER A 96 -6.38 -4.99 10.97
C SER A 96 -7.65 -4.98 11.80
N SER A 97 -8.07 -3.78 12.23
CA SER A 97 -9.30 -3.56 13.02
C SER A 97 -10.14 -2.49 12.33
N LEU A 98 -11.42 -2.78 12.14
CA LEU A 98 -12.40 -1.92 11.47
C LEU A 98 -13.37 -1.35 12.52
N THR A 99 -13.39 -0.03 12.68
CA THR A 99 -14.26 0.68 13.61
C THR A 99 -15.16 1.65 12.85
N GLU A 100 -16.45 1.63 13.13
CA GLU A 100 -17.39 2.63 12.58
C GLU A 100 -17.07 4.01 13.12
N ILE A 101 -17.04 5.00 12.22
CA ILE A 101 -16.87 6.42 12.53
C ILE A 101 -17.96 7.22 11.82
N GLU A 102 -18.11 8.49 12.17
CA GLU A 102 -19.02 9.39 11.45
C GLU A 102 -18.61 9.51 9.98
N GLY A 103 -19.51 9.15 9.08
CA GLY A 103 -19.28 9.20 7.63
C GLY A 103 -18.51 8.02 7.04
N GLY A 104 -18.20 6.95 7.83
CA GLY A 104 -17.49 5.80 7.26
C GLY A 104 -16.91 4.80 8.25
N THR A 105 -15.77 4.26 7.88
CA THR A 105 -15.05 3.25 8.67
C THR A 105 -13.58 3.62 8.78
N ARG A 106 -13.05 3.57 9.99
CA ARG A 106 -11.62 3.61 10.29
C ARG A 106 -11.04 2.22 10.25
N ILE A 107 -9.89 2.10 9.59
CA ILE A 107 -9.11 0.88 9.49
C ILE A 107 -7.76 1.14 10.15
N ASP A 108 -7.51 0.49 11.28
CA ASP A 108 -6.23 0.52 11.99
C ASP A 108 -5.46 -0.75 11.65
N ILE A 109 -4.18 -0.61 11.28
CA ILE A 109 -3.30 -1.72 10.89
C ILE A 109 -2.08 -1.72 11.80
N VAL A 110 -1.89 -2.81 12.51
CA VAL A 110 -0.69 -3.09 13.31
C VAL A 110 0.07 -4.22 12.63
N THR A 111 1.34 -3.99 12.31
CA THR A 111 2.21 -4.99 11.66
C THR A 111 3.42 -5.26 12.53
N ASP A 112 3.54 -6.47 13.01
CA ASP A 112 4.76 -6.98 13.62
C ASP A 112 5.64 -7.58 12.52
N LEU A 113 6.75 -6.88 12.20
CA LEU A 113 7.63 -7.18 11.07
C LEU A 113 9.00 -7.64 11.54
N THR A 114 9.46 -8.78 11.02
CA THR A 114 10.83 -9.29 11.18
C THR A 114 11.48 -9.37 9.81
N LEU A 115 12.66 -8.76 9.68
CA LEU A 115 13.48 -8.79 8.48
C LEU A 115 14.72 -9.65 8.69
N SER A 116 15.20 -10.31 7.65
CA SER A 116 16.39 -11.17 7.68
C SER A 116 17.30 -10.94 6.49
N GLY A 117 18.60 -11.32 6.62
CA GLY A 117 19.59 -11.14 5.57
C GLY A 117 19.91 -9.68 5.27
N ALA A 118 20.32 -9.38 4.05
CA ALA A 118 20.68 -8.03 3.61
C ALA A 118 19.47 -7.06 3.67
N VAL A 119 18.24 -7.55 3.58
CA VAL A 119 17.02 -6.74 3.72
C VAL A 119 16.92 -6.10 5.11
N ALA A 120 17.45 -6.73 6.15
CA ALA A 120 17.44 -6.19 7.51
C ALA A 120 18.36 -4.95 7.68
N GLN A 121 19.28 -4.72 6.76
CA GLN A 121 20.24 -3.61 6.83
C GLN A 121 19.64 -2.24 6.44
N TYR A 122 18.43 -2.21 5.84
CA TYR A 122 17.80 -0.95 5.41
C TYR A 122 17.38 -0.02 6.54
N GLY A 123 17.41 -0.48 7.78
CA GLY A 123 17.09 0.34 8.95
C GLY A 123 15.60 0.64 9.11
N ARG A 124 15.23 0.97 10.35
CA ARG A 124 13.82 1.16 10.73
C ARG A 124 13.15 2.33 9.97
N GLY A 125 13.85 3.43 9.76
CA GLY A 125 13.30 4.63 9.10
C GLY A 125 12.85 4.35 7.67
N ILE A 126 13.70 3.71 6.86
CA ILE A 126 13.36 3.36 5.47
C ILE A 126 12.15 2.42 5.42
N VAL A 127 12.10 1.43 6.31
CA VAL A 127 10.98 0.48 6.37
C VAL A 127 9.68 1.19 6.75
N GLN A 128 9.75 2.13 7.69
CA GLN A 128 8.58 2.92 8.11
C GLN A 128 8.07 3.82 6.98
N ASP A 129 8.97 4.51 6.27
CA ASP A 129 8.60 5.37 5.13
C ASP A 129 7.93 4.56 4.01
N VAL A 130 8.48 3.37 3.70
CA VAL A 130 7.88 2.46 2.71
C VAL A 130 6.52 1.97 3.17
N SER A 131 6.37 1.60 4.45
CA SER A 131 5.07 1.18 5.01
C SER A 131 4.01 2.27 4.86
N LEU A 132 4.34 3.51 5.22
CA LEU A 132 3.44 4.66 5.08
C LEU A 132 3.00 4.88 3.63
N GLN A 133 3.94 4.77 2.67
CA GLN A 133 3.62 4.92 1.25
C GLN A 133 2.74 3.78 0.73
N LEU A 134 3.03 2.54 1.11
CA LEU A 134 2.24 1.37 0.71
C LEU A 134 0.81 1.49 1.25
N VAL A 135 0.65 1.78 2.54
CA VAL A 135 -0.67 1.91 3.17
C VAL A 135 -1.44 3.11 2.62
N GLY A 136 -0.77 4.24 2.37
CA GLY A 136 -1.41 5.42 1.77
C GLY A 136 -2.03 5.11 0.40
N ARG A 137 -1.26 4.50 -0.50
CA ARG A 137 -1.75 4.12 -1.84
C ARG A 137 -2.80 3.02 -1.78
N PHE A 138 -2.64 2.05 -0.88
CA PHE A 138 -3.63 1.02 -0.62
C PHE A 138 -4.97 1.63 -0.19
N ALA A 139 -4.95 2.57 0.75
CA ALA A 139 -6.12 3.29 1.24
C ALA A 139 -6.83 4.05 0.10
N ASP A 140 -6.09 4.74 -0.77
CA ASP A 140 -6.66 5.48 -1.89
C ASP A 140 -7.34 4.55 -2.88
N CYS A 141 -6.75 3.39 -3.18
CA CYS A 141 -7.37 2.37 -4.03
C CYS A 141 -8.63 1.77 -3.38
N LEU A 142 -8.62 1.43 -2.08
CA LEU A 142 -9.81 0.93 -1.39
C LEU A 142 -10.94 1.95 -1.38
N LYS A 143 -10.65 3.24 -1.14
CA LYS A 143 -11.63 4.32 -1.23
C LYS A 143 -12.26 4.37 -2.62
N ALA A 144 -11.45 4.31 -3.67
CA ALA A 144 -11.95 4.30 -5.04
C ALA A 144 -12.85 3.08 -5.30
N GLN A 145 -12.48 1.89 -4.83
CA GLN A 145 -13.30 0.69 -5.00
C GLN A 145 -14.63 0.71 -4.23
N LEU A 146 -14.70 1.47 -3.14
CA LEU A 146 -15.90 1.55 -2.30
C LEU A 146 -16.90 2.62 -2.75
N VAL A 147 -16.45 3.67 -3.44
CA VAL A 147 -17.29 4.82 -3.84
C VAL A 147 -17.39 5.05 -5.34
N ALA A 148 -16.46 4.51 -6.13
CA ALA A 148 -16.37 4.78 -7.57
C ALA A 148 -17.26 3.86 -8.39
N THR A 149 -17.54 4.30 -9.61
CA THR A 149 -18.09 3.42 -10.65
C THR A 149 -17.10 2.31 -11.00
N PRO A 150 -17.56 1.18 -11.59
CA PRO A 150 -16.64 0.09 -11.97
C PRO A 150 -15.46 0.52 -12.85
N GLU A 151 -15.62 1.54 -13.69
CA GLU A 151 -14.58 2.07 -14.57
C GLU A 151 -13.53 2.87 -13.78
N GLU A 152 -13.94 3.71 -12.85
CA GLU A 152 -13.03 4.50 -11.97
C GLU A 152 -12.27 3.57 -11.01
N ALA A 153 -12.92 2.54 -10.49
CA ALA A 153 -12.28 1.53 -9.65
C ALA A 153 -11.18 0.77 -10.43
N ALA A 154 -11.45 0.37 -11.68
CA ALA A 154 -10.48 -0.28 -12.56
C ALA A 154 -9.28 0.63 -12.87
N ALA A 155 -9.49 1.93 -13.10
CA ALA A 155 -8.43 2.91 -13.32
C ALA A 155 -7.54 3.08 -12.07
N ALA A 156 -8.12 3.14 -10.88
CA ALA A 156 -7.40 3.24 -9.61
C ALA A 156 -6.49 2.01 -9.37
N VAL A 157 -6.98 0.82 -9.67
CA VAL A 157 -6.21 -0.43 -9.61
C VAL A 157 -5.03 -0.41 -10.58
N ALA A 158 -5.23 0.03 -11.83
CA ALA A 158 -4.18 0.09 -12.84
C ALA A 158 -3.04 1.06 -12.45
N GLU A 159 -3.35 2.19 -11.81
CA GLU A 159 -2.35 3.13 -11.29
C GLU A 159 -1.50 2.52 -10.16
N GLN A 160 -2.08 1.67 -9.32
CA GLN A 160 -1.39 1.02 -8.19
C GLN A 160 -0.43 -0.12 -8.63
N ALA A 161 -0.63 -0.71 -9.80
CA ALA A 161 0.25 -1.78 -10.30
C ALA A 161 1.73 -1.36 -10.46
N LYS A 162 2.03 -0.06 -10.43
CA LYS A 162 3.40 0.46 -10.49
C LYS A 162 4.09 0.38 -9.13
N PRO A 163 5.31 -0.21 -9.04
CA PRO A 163 6.05 -0.29 -7.77
C PRO A 163 6.30 1.09 -7.16
N VAL A 164 6.18 1.21 -5.84
CA VAL A 164 6.47 2.46 -5.11
C VAL A 164 7.94 2.82 -5.29
N SER A 165 8.21 4.03 -5.79
CA SER A 165 9.57 4.58 -5.93
C SER A 165 9.78 5.69 -4.90
N GLY A 166 10.69 5.49 -3.96
CA GLY A 166 11.04 6.50 -2.94
C GLY A 166 11.64 7.81 -3.46
N LEU A 167 11.80 7.96 -4.80
CA LEU A 167 12.43 9.13 -5.42
C LEU A 167 11.41 10.14 -6.00
N SER A 168 10.11 9.86 -5.99
CA SER A 168 9.11 10.72 -6.67
C SER A 168 8.72 12.00 -5.90
N LEU A 169 9.23 12.21 -4.69
CA LEU A 169 8.85 13.38 -3.86
C LEU A 169 9.61 14.68 -4.18
N GLY A 170 10.70 14.63 -4.98
CA GLY A 170 11.52 15.82 -5.26
C GLY A 170 11.20 16.56 -6.57
N LEU A 171 10.74 15.86 -7.61
CA LEU A 171 10.66 16.45 -8.96
C LEU A 171 9.33 17.17 -9.24
N GLY A 172 8.23 16.78 -8.61
CA GLY A 172 6.93 17.43 -8.81
C GLY A 172 6.81 18.82 -8.18
N ALA A 173 7.52 19.08 -7.08
CA ALA A 173 7.56 20.38 -6.41
C ALA A 173 8.50 21.36 -7.14
N LEU A 174 9.66 20.85 -7.62
CA LEU A 174 10.66 21.64 -8.32
C LEU A 174 10.15 22.10 -9.70
N GLY A 175 9.48 21.23 -10.45
CA GLY A 175 8.89 21.56 -11.77
C GLY A 175 7.83 22.66 -11.68
N ARG A 176 6.98 22.66 -10.65
CA ARG A 176 5.97 23.70 -10.42
C ARG A 176 6.58 25.02 -9.96
N ALA A 177 7.69 25.01 -9.24
CA ALA A 177 8.41 26.22 -8.82
C ALA A 177 9.12 26.86 -10.02
N ILE A 178 9.79 26.07 -10.86
CA ILE A 178 10.48 26.55 -12.08
C ILE A 178 9.47 27.09 -13.10
N ALA A 179 8.33 26.44 -13.31
CA ALA A 179 7.29 26.93 -14.22
C ALA A 179 6.70 28.28 -13.76
N ARG A 180 6.53 28.49 -12.44
CA ARG A 180 6.09 29.80 -11.90
C ARG A 180 7.16 30.89 -12.02
N LEU A 181 8.44 30.53 -11.89
CA LEU A 181 9.53 31.49 -12.08
C LEU A 181 9.67 31.95 -13.55
N LEU A 182 9.58 30.99 -14.47
CA LEU A 182 9.61 31.28 -15.91
C LEU A 182 8.40 32.11 -16.37
N ALA A 183 7.20 31.84 -15.84
CA ALA A 183 6.01 32.64 -16.14
C ALA A 183 6.13 34.10 -15.65
N ARG A 184 6.84 34.32 -14.52
CA ARG A 184 7.11 35.67 -13.99
C ARG A 184 8.17 36.45 -14.81
N LEU A 185 9.16 35.75 -15.39
CA LEU A 185 10.22 36.34 -16.18
C LEU A 185 9.76 36.68 -17.61
N LEU A 186 8.87 35.88 -18.19
CA LEU A 186 8.34 36.09 -19.54
C LEU A 186 7.16 37.07 -19.59
N GLY A 187 6.56 37.42 -18.43
CA GLY A 187 5.40 38.33 -18.33
C GLY A 187 5.74 39.84 -18.24
N ARG A 188 7.02 40.24 -18.23
CA ARG A 188 7.39 41.65 -18.23
C ARG A 188 7.71 42.12 -19.65
N ARG A 189 6.69 42.57 -20.41
CA ARG A 189 6.88 43.47 -21.52
C ARG A 189 6.91 44.91 -20.98
N PRO A 190 7.94 45.72 -21.27
CA PRO A 190 7.88 47.14 -21.01
C PRO A 190 6.97 47.78 -22.06
N GLN A 191 5.98 48.48 -21.62
CA GLN A 191 5.30 49.49 -22.47
C GLN A 191 6.11 50.77 -22.36
N SER A 192 6.63 51.22 -23.48
CA SER A 192 7.00 52.59 -23.76
C SER A 192 5.83 53.30 -24.40
#